data_661bc9d6ae1b2462696f13ee1f6821dd
#
_entry.id   661bc9d6ae1b2462696f13ee1f6821dd
#
_cell.length_a   1.000
_cell.length_b   1.000
_cell.length_c   1.000
_cell.angle_alpha   90.00
_cell.angle_beta   90.00
_cell.angle_gamma   90.00
#
_symmetry.space_group_name_H-M   'P 1'
#
loop_
_entity.id
_entity.type
_entity.pdbx_description
1 polymer ?
#
loop_
_entity_poly.entity_id
_entity_poly.type
_entity_poly.pdbx_seq_one_letter_code
_entity_poly.pdbx_strand_id
1 'polypeptide(L)'
;MAKGSFSYGELVSVDSESIEAKMEAMSMTQPEIKKSLKSAVRKSLNILRSAVRKGAASVTTNAEKQRKGVGLVVYKNGSGGQVNIYTPFQLSKSTGRGIFILRWLEEGTKEGIDRRGRKHGATPAKPFFNAAVSSSVGKAEQSLSDNIMQSIERVASKRK
;
A
#
# COMPACT_ATOMS: atom_id res chain seq x y z
N MET A 1 14.08 -23.37 12.63
CA MET A 1 12.91 -23.06 11.80
C MET A 1 12.91 -21.55 11.56
N ALA A 2 13.25 -21.11 10.35
CA ALA A 2 13.30 -19.72 9.99
C ALA A 2 11.87 -19.15 9.97
N LYS A 3 11.59 -18.15 10.82
CA LYS A 3 10.38 -17.36 10.73
C LYS A 3 10.49 -16.46 9.50
N GLY A 4 9.99 -16.95 8.37
CA GLY A 4 9.81 -16.12 7.19
C GLY A 4 8.86 -14.98 7.54
N SER A 5 9.37 -13.77 7.69
CA SER A 5 8.55 -12.58 7.74
C SER A 5 8.05 -12.32 6.33
N PHE A 6 6.89 -12.84 5.99
CA PHE A 6 6.21 -12.45 4.78
C PHE A 6 5.71 -11.01 4.96
N SER A 7 6.38 -10.10 4.29
CA SER A 7 5.92 -8.72 4.17
C SER A 7 4.92 -8.67 3.02
N TYR A 8 3.62 -8.62 3.33
CA TYR A 8 2.60 -8.28 2.34
C TYR A 8 2.67 -6.78 2.09
N GLY A 9 3.65 -6.36 1.30
CA GLY A 9 3.81 -4.99 0.90
C GLY A 9 4.25 -4.93 -0.54
N GLU A 10 3.42 -4.37 -1.40
CA GLU A 10 3.89 -3.98 -2.73
C GLU A 10 4.64 -2.67 -2.60
N LEU A 11 5.88 -2.69 -3.05
CA LEU A 11 6.77 -1.55 -3.09
C LEU A 11 6.62 -0.83 -4.44
N VAL A 12 6.17 0.41 -4.39
CA VAL A 12 6.40 1.35 -5.49
C VAL A 12 7.67 2.11 -5.14
N SER A 13 8.75 1.80 -5.84
CA SER A 13 10.00 2.55 -5.77
C SER A 13 10.10 3.54 -6.93
N VAL A 14 10.66 4.69 -6.66
CA VAL A 14 10.97 5.71 -7.66
C VAL A 14 12.48 5.81 -7.71
N ASP A 15 13.05 5.83 -8.90
CA ASP A 15 14.42 6.29 -9.08
C ASP A 15 14.46 7.79 -8.75
N SER A 16 14.59 8.06 -7.44
CA SER A 16 14.49 9.41 -6.92
C SER A 16 15.65 10.28 -7.33
N GLU A 17 16.85 9.71 -7.50
CA GLU A 17 18.06 10.47 -7.81
C GLU A 17 17.98 11.11 -9.20
N SER A 18 17.60 10.36 -10.20
CA SER A 18 17.45 10.88 -11.57
C SER A 18 16.32 11.91 -11.67
N ILE A 19 15.22 11.73 -10.94
CA ILE A 19 14.09 12.65 -10.93
C ILE A 19 14.42 13.91 -10.13
N GLU A 20 15.08 13.77 -8.99
CA GLU A 20 15.53 14.89 -8.17
C GLU A 20 16.50 15.78 -8.94
N ALA A 21 17.49 15.21 -9.62
CA ALA A 21 18.42 15.95 -10.47
C ALA A 21 17.71 16.75 -11.57
N LYS A 22 16.70 16.18 -12.22
CA LYS A 22 15.90 16.90 -13.23
C LYS A 22 15.08 18.04 -12.60
N MET A 23 14.50 17.84 -11.44
CA MET A 23 13.73 18.87 -10.72
C MET A 23 14.65 19.98 -10.21
N GLU A 24 15.85 19.67 -9.75
CA GLU A 24 16.87 20.65 -9.36
C GLU A 24 17.37 21.48 -10.54
N ALA A 25 17.61 20.84 -11.68
CA ALA A 25 17.97 21.55 -12.92
C ALA A 25 16.87 22.57 -13.33
N MET A 26 15.62 22.33 -12.93
CA MET A 26 14.52 23.27 -13.08
C MET A 26 14.41 24.27 -11.90
N SER A 27 15.44 24.37 -11.07
CA SER A 27 15.56 25.26 -9.91
C SER A 27 14.46 25.06 -8.85
N MET A 28 13.89 23.86 -8.74
CA MET A 28 12.99 23.55 -7.62
C MET A 28 13.79 23.44 -6.32
N THR A 29 13.22 23.94 -5.25
CA THR A 29 13.83 23.75 -3.93
C THR A 29 13.63 22.31 -3.43
N GLN A 30 14.56 21.82 -2.63
CA GLN A 30 14.50 20.46 -2.04
C GLN A 30 13.16 20.17 -1.31
N PRO A 31 12.55 21.10 -0.53
CA PRO A 31 11.25 20.86 0.07
C PRO A 31 10.12 20.69 -0.96
N GLU A 32 10.15 21.45 -2.06
CA GLU A 32 9.15 21.37 -3.13
C GLU A 32 9.26 20.02 -3.85
N ILE A 33 10.47 19.58 -4.16
CA ILE A 33 10.75 18.27 -4.77
C ILE A 33 10.18 17.16 -3.90
N LYS A 34 10.55 17.11 -2.61
CA LYS A 34 10.04 16.12 -1.66
C LYS A 34 8.53 16.13 -1.53
N LYS A 35 7.91 17.30 -1.54
CA LYS A 35 6.46 17.44 -1.48
C LYS A 35 5.79 16.88 -2.74
N SER A 36 6.33 17.18 -3.91
CA SER A 36 5.84 16.69 -5.21
C SER A 36 5.96 15.18 -5.33
N LEU A 37 7.12 14.62 -5.00
CA LEU A 37 7.35 13.16 -5.01
C LEU A 37 6.41 12.45 -4.05
N LYS A 38 6.28 12.90 -2.80
CA LYS A 38 5.33 12.33 -1.84
C LYS A 38 3.89 12.36 -2.33
N SER A 39 3.50 13.42 -3.00
CA SER A 39 2.15 13.56 -3.56
C SER A 39 1.93 12.56 -4.70
N ALA A 40 2.89 12.44 -5.62
CA ALA A 40 2.83 11.52 -6.74
C ALA A 40 2.78 10.06 -6.26
N VAL A 41 3.69 9.68 -5.37
CA VAL A 41 3.71 8.34 -4.75
C VAL A 41 2.40 8.03 -4.02
N ARG A 42 1.86 8.98 -3.25
CA ARG A 42 0.59 8.78 -2.55
C ARG A 42 -0.58 8.54 -3.50
N LYS A 43 -0.66 9.27 -4.61
CA LYS A 43 -1.72 9.09 -5.60
C LYS A 43 -1.62 7.73 -6.28
N SER A 44 -0.42 7.32 -6.68
CA SER A 44 -0.15 6.01 -7.25
C SER A 44 -0.52 4.88 -6.29
N LEU A 45 -0.05 4.93 -5.06
CA LEU A 45 -0.37 3.94 -4.03
C LEU A 45 -1.86 3.88 -3.67
N ASN A 46 -2.61 4.97 -3.81
CA ASN A 46 -4.06 4.96 -3.60
C ASN A 46 -4.78 4.11 -4.64
N ILE A 47 -4.26 3.98 -5.86
CA ILE A 47 -4.80 3.08 -6.88
C ILE A 47 -4.66 1.63 -6.40
N LEU A 48 -3.46 1.23 -5.98
CA LEU A 48 -3.20 -0.10 -5.43
C LEU A 48 -4.05 -0.38 -4.18
N ARG A 49 -4.07 0.58 -3.24
CA ARG A 49 -4.89 0.47 -2.03
C ARG A 49 -6.37 0.27 -2.35
N SER A 50 -6.89 0.97 -3.34
CA SER A 50 -8.29 0.85 -3.76
C SER A 50 -8.57 -0.52 -4.37
N ALA A 51 -7.66 -1.04 -5.19
CA ALA A 51 -7.76 -2.37 -5.77
C ALA A 51 -7.73 -3.47 -4.69
N VAL A 52 -6.77 -3.39 -3.75
CA VAL A 52 -6.67 -4.34 -2.62
C VAL A 52 -7.93 -4.28 -1.75
N ARG A 53 -8.49 -3.09 -1.50
CA ARG A 53 -9.74 -2.94 -0.75
C ARG A 53 -10.95 -3.56 -1.45
N LYS A 54 -11.00 -3.46 -2.79
CA LYS A 54 -12.03 -4.14 -3.59
C LYS A 54 -11.85 -5.66 -3.53
N GLY A 55 -10.61 -6.15 -3.69
CA GLY A 55 -10.29 -7.57 -3.53
C GLY A 55 -10.66 -8.10 -2.14
N ALA A 56 -10.32 -7.38 -1.07
CA ALA A 56 -10.72 -7.73 0.28
C ALA A 56 -12.26 -7.78 0.43
N ALA A 57 -12.98 -6.85 -0.18
CA ALA A 57 -14.44 -6.81 -0.13
C ALA A 57 -15.11 -8.00 -0.82
N SER A 58 -14.49 -8.59 -1.85
CA SER A 58 -15.03 -9.75 -2.56
C SER A 58 -14.92 -11.06 -1.77
N VAL A 59 -13.98 -11.14 -0.82
CA VAL A 59 -13.72 -12.37 -0.04
C VAL A 59 -14.32 -12.35 1.37
N THR A 60 -14.98 -11.25 1.77
CA THR A 60 -15.51 -11.09 3.11
C THR A 60 -16.88 -10.43 3.13
N THR A 61 -17.75 -10.89 4.02
CA THR A 61 -19.08 -10.32 4.25
C THR A 61 -19.07 -9.01 5.05
N ASN A 62 -17.95 -8.67 5.72
CA ASN A 62 -17.81 -7.48 6.57
C ASN A 62 -16.85 -6.45 5.94
N ALA A 63 -17.07 -6.16 4.66
CA ALA A 63 -16.21 -5.34 3.83
C ALA A 63 -15.83 -3.98 4.43
N GLU A 64 -16.76 -3.30 5.11
CA GLU A 64 -16.50 -1.96 5.66
C GLU A 64 -15.50 -1.94 6.80
N LYS A 65 -15.65 -2.88 7.75
CA LYS A 65 -14.69 -3.00 8.87
C LYS A 65 -13.31 -3.42 8.38
N GLN A 66 -13.28 -4.23 7.34
CA GLN A 66 -12.02 -4.79 6.83
C GLN A 66 -11.31 -3.87 5.85
N ARG A 67 -12.01 -2.97 5.16
CA ARG A 67 -11.39 -1.89 4.39
C ARG A 67 -10.39 -1.06 5.20
N LYS A 68 -10.65 -0.87 6.49
CA LYS A 68 -9.75 -0.17 7.40
C LYS A 68 -8.43 -0.91 7.63
N GLY A 69 -8.40 -2.23 7.42
CA GLY A 69 -7.21 -3.07 7.54
C GLY A 69 -6.20 -2.90 6.40
N VAL A 70 -6.61 -2.30 5.28
CA VAL A 70 -5.70 -2.03 4.16
C VAL A 70 -5.16 -0.61 4.29
N GLY A 71 -3.89 -0.52 4.62
CA GLY A 71 -3.19 0.74 4.84
C GLY A 71 -2.25 1.13 3.71
N LEU A 72 -1.77 2.36 3.80
CA LEU A 72 -0.83 2.95 2.87
C LEU A 72 0.21 3.73 3.69
N VAL A 73 1.46 3.52 3.37
CA VAL A 73 2.59 4.26 3.95
C VAL A 73 3.41 4.87 2.81
N VAL A 74 3.67 6.17 2.90
CA VAL A 74 4.60 6.88 2.00
C VAL A 74 5.86 7.17 2.81
N TYR A 75 7.02 6.89 2.24
CA TYR A 75 8.30 7.11 2.92
C TYR A 75 8.57 8.61 3.12
N LYS A 76 9.30 8.91 4.19
CA LYS A 76 9.56 10.32 4.59
C LYS A 76 10.34 11.12 3.55
N ASN A 77 11.24 10.46 2.83
CA ASN A 77 12.03 11.07 1.75
C ASN A 77 11.28 11.21 0.43
N GLY A 78 10.15 10.52 0.25
CA GLY A 78 9.39 10.51 -1.00
C GLY A 78 9.87 9.50 -2.04
N SER A 79 10.88 8.68 -1.73
CA SER A 79 11.43 7.67 -2.65
C SER A 79 10.49 6.51 -2.96
N GLY A 80 9.36 6.43 -2.29
CA GLY A 80 8.41 5.35 -2.49
C GLY A 80 7.43 5.20 -1.34
N GLY A 81 6.79 4.05 -1.31
CA GLY A 81 5.87 3.67 -0.24
C GLY A 81 5.32 2.28 -0.46
N GLN A 82 4.40 1.88 0.40
CA GLN A 82 3.84 0.54 0.37
C GLN A 82 2.35 0.52 0.73
N VAL A 83 1.64 -0.44 0.16
CA VAL A 83 0.29 -0.81 0.57
C VAL A 83 0.38 -2.12 1.34
N ASN A 84 -0.19 -2.16 2.53
CA ASN A 84 -0.09 -3.30 3.44
C ASN A 84 -1.46 -3.74 3.95
N ILE A 85 -1.59 -5.03 4.21
CA ILE A 85 -2.55 -5.54 5.17
C ILE A 85 -1.89 -5.41 6.54
N TYR A 86 -2.41 -4.54 7.39
CA TYR A 86 -1.78 -4.25 8.68
C TYR A 86 -1.63 -5.49 9.56
N THR A 87 -0.45 -5.63 10.12
CA THR A 87 -0.22 -6.54 11.23
C THR A 87 -0.79 -5.95 12.53
N PRO A 88 -1.10 -6.80 13.53
CA PRO A 88 -1.66 -6.35 14.81
C PRO A 88 -0.86 -5.26 15.52
N PHE A 89 0.44 -5.24 15.31
CA PHE A 89 1.37 -4.29 15.95
C PHE A 89 1.25 -2.85 15.40
N GLN A 90 0.76 -2.70 14.18
CA GLN A 90 0.65 -1.40 13.49
C GLN A 90 -0.71 -0.73 13.70
N LEU A 91 -1.58 -1.39 14.44
CA LEU A 91 -2.91 -0.89 14.72
C LEU A 91 -2.95 -0.14 16.01
N SER A 92 -3.29 1.13 15.90
CA SER A 92 -3.69 1.89 17.07
C SER A 92 -4.87 1.18 17.76
N LYS A 93 -4.98 1.33 19.05
CA LYS A 93 -5.96 0.70 19.95
C LYS A 93 -7.45 0.78 19.48
N SER A 94 -7.74 1.56 18.43
CA SER A 94 -9.08 1.83 17.91
C SER A 94 -9.57 0.87 16.83
N THR A 95 -8.71 0.05 16.25
CA THR A 95 -9.07 -0.83 15.14
C THR A 95 -9.18 -2.27 15.63
N GLY A 96 -10.35 -2.67 16.03
CA GLY A 96 -10.63 -3.98 16.62
C GLY A 96 -10.25 -5.20 15.76
N ARG A 97 -10.67 -6.38 16.21
CA ARG A 97 -10.37 -7.74 15.71
C ARG A 97 -10.47 -7.98 14.19
N GLY A 98 -11.11 -7.08 13.43
CA GLY A 98 -11.40 -7.26 12.00
C GLY A 98 -10.19 -7.33 11.08
N ILE A 99 -9.02 -6.95 11.54
CA ILE A 99 -7.81 -6.81 10.71
C ILE A 99 -7.04 -8.12 10.57
N PHE A 100 -7.06 -8.94 11.61
CA PHE A 100 -6.52 -10.30 11.55
C PHE A 100 -7.22 -11.14 10.49
N ILE A 101 -8.51 -10.87 10.24
CA ILE A 101 -9.32 -11.61 9.30
C ILE A 101 -8.77 -11.48 7.88
N LEU A 102 -8.30 -10.31 7.45
CA LEU A 102 -7.74 -10.13 6.10
C LEU A 102 -6.49 -10.99 5.87
N ARG A 103 -5.63 -11.07 6.88
CA ARG A 103 -4.46 -11.92 6.80
C ARG A 103 -4.81 -13.40 6.78
N TRP A 104 -5.75 -13.81 7.62
CA TRP A 104 -6.23 -15.19 7.64
C TRP A 104 -6.98 -15.56 6.34
N LEU A 105 -7.65 -14.62 5.72
CA LEU A 105 -8.28 -14.86 4.42
C LEU A 105 -7.23 -15.01 3.32
N GLU A 106 -6.18 -14.19 3.32
CA GLU A 106 -5.10 -14.28 2.34
C GLU A 106 -4.31 -15.58 2.46
N GLU A 107 -3.89 -15.91 3.69
CA GLU A 107 -3.00 -17.04 3.96
C GLU A 107 -3.73 -18.37 4.24
N GLY A 108 -5.01 -18.28 4.61
CA GLY A 108 -5.74 -19.39 5.23
C GLY A 108 -5.31 -19.62 6.68
N THR A 109 -6.00 -20.51 7.34
CA THR A 109 -5.64 -20.97 8.69
C THR A 109 -5.64 -22.47 8.76
N LYS A 110 -4.77 -23.03 9.60
CA LYS A 110 -4.78 -24.46 9.93
C LYS A 110 -5.79 -24.72 11.04
N GLU A 111 -6.20 -25.98 11.15
CA GLU A 111 -6.93 -26.45 12.34
C GLU A 111 -6.10 -26.22 13.60
N GLY A 112 -6.76 -25.88 14.69
CA GLY A 112 -6.08 -25.61 15.92
C GLY A 112 -7.01 -25.64 17.13
N ILE A 113 -6.42 -25.39 18.29
CA ILE A 113 -7.11 -25.26 19.56
C ILE A 113 -6.83 -23.87 20.11
N ASP A 114 -7.85 -23.11 20.48
CA ASP A 114 -7.69 -21.80 21.08
C ASP A 114 -7.16 -21.90 22.53
N ARG A 115 -6.78 -20.76 23.13
CA ARG A 115 -6.30 -20.72 24.52
C ARG A 115 -7.33 -21.22 25.56
N ARG A 116 -8.58 -21.37 25.15
CA ARG A 116 -9.66 -21.86 26.00
C ARG A 116 -9.98 -23.35 25.74
N GLY A 117 -9.12 -24.04 25.00
CA GLY A 117 -9.27 -25.46 24.66
C GLY A 117 -10.33 -25.76 23.59
N ARG A 118 -10.89 -24.77 22.90
CA ARG A 118 -11.91 -24.97 21.87
C ARG A 118 -11.24 -25.24 20.53
N LYS A 119 -11.68 -26.30 19.87
CA LYS A 119 -11.23 -26.64 18.50
C LYS A 119 -11.80 -25.63 17.51
N HIS A 120 -10.98 -25.16 16.58
CA HIS A 120 -11.41 -24.41 15.41
C HIS A 120 -10.94 -25.10 14.14
N GLY A 121 -11.78 -25.08 13.11
CA GLY A 121 -11.47 -25.66 11.80
C GLY A 121 -10.47 -24.80 11.00
N ALA A 122 -9.95 -25.40 9.93
CA ALA A 122 -9.15 -24.70 8.94
C ALA A 122 -10.04 -23.75 8.11
N THR A 123 -9.50 -22.58 7.78
CA THR A 123 -10.09 -21.67 6.78
C THR A 123 -9.24 -21.73 5.52
N PRO A 124 -9.82 -22.07 4.36
CA PRO A 124 -9.05 -22.10 3.11
C PRO A 124 -8.55 -20.69 2.76
N ALA A 125 -7.34 -20.62 2.20
CA ALA A 125 -6.79 -19.37 1.68
C ALA A 125 -7.66 -18.82 0.54
N LYS A 126 -7.88 -17.52 0.55
CA LYS A 126 -8.55 -16.76 -0.51
C LYS A 126 -7.65 -15.60 -0.91
N PRO A 127 -6.60 -15.84 -1.70
CA PRO A 127 -5.62 -14.83 -2.03
C PRO A 127 -6.26 -13.74 -2.88
N PHE A 128 -6.36 -12.54 -2.35
CA PHE A 128 -6.92 -11.36 -3.01
C PHE A 128 -5.89 -10.25 -3.19
N PHE A 129 -4.87 -10.21 -2.34
CA PHE A 129 -3.90 -9.12 -2.31
C PHE A 129 -3.04 -9.11 -3.58
N ASN A 130 -2.35 -10.22 -3.85
CA ASN A 130 -1.46 -10.32 -5.01
C ASN A 130 -2.22 -10.15 -6.32
N ALA A 131 -3.40 -10.75 -6.45
CA ALA A 131 -4.24 -10.60 -7.63
C ALA A 131 -4.67 -9.13 -7.86
N ALA A 132 -5.07 -8.42 -6.79
CA ALA A 132 -5.45 -7.02 -6.85
C ALA A 132 -4.27 -6.11 -7.21
N VAL A 133 -3.09 -6.38 -6.66
CA VAL A 133 -1.87 -5.62 -6.96
C VAL A 133 -1.46 -5.84 -8.41
N SER A 134 -1.30 -7.08 -8.86
CA SER A 134 -0.87 -7.41 -10.23
C SER A 134 -1.80 -6.81 -11.28
N SER A 135 -3.10 -6.76 -11.03
CA SER A 135 -4.07 -6.14 -11.95
C SER A 135 -4.02 -4.61 -11.99
N SER A 136 -3.35 -3.98 -11.04
CA SER A 136 -3.41 -2.53 -10.86
C SER A 136 -2.05 -1.83 -10.87
N VAL A 137 -0.95 -2.60 -10.88
CA VAL A 137 0.41 -2.06 -10.83
C VAL A 137 0.69 -1.15 -12.02
N GLY A 138 0.38 -1.57 -13.24
CA GLY A 138 0.60 -0.75 -14.44
C GLY A 138 -0.15 0.60 -14.40
N LYS A 139 -1.38 0.62 -13.87
CA LYS A 139 -2.13 1.88 -13.65
C LYS A 139 -1.48 2.76 -12.60
N ALA A 140 -0.91 2.16 -11.56
CA ALA A 140 -0.23 2.89 -10.51
C ALA A 140 1.07 3.52 -11.01
N GLU A 141 1.85 2.79 -11.80
CA GLU A 141 3.07 3.28 -12.45
C GLU A 141 2.79 4.42 -13.41
N GLN A 142 1.78 4.27 -14.28
CA GLN A 142 1.36 5.34 -15.17
C GLN A 142 0.96 6.59 -14.39
N SER A 143 0.14 6.43 -13.36
CA SER A 143 -0.27 7.56 -12.50
C SER A 143 0.91 8.21 -11.79
N LEU A 144 1.93 7.44 -11.41
CA LEU A 144 3.15 7.98 -10.81
C LEU A 144 3.89 8.88 -11.80
N SER A 145 4.15 8.37 -13.00
CA SER A 145 4.79 9.11 -14.08
C SER A 145 4.06 10.40 -14.42
N ASP A 146 2.74 10.31 -14.65
CA ASP A 146 1.90 11.46 -15.00
C ASP A 146 1.92 12.55 -13.92
N ASN A 147 1.84 12.17 -12.64
CA ASN A 147 1.86 13.12 -11.54
C ASN A 147 3.23 13.78 -11.34
N ILE A 148 4.32 13.09 -11.64
CA ILE A 148 5.66 13.65 -11.64
C ILE A 148 5.77 14.68 -12.77
N MET A 149 5.40 14.32 -13.99
CA MET A 149 5.42 15.22 -15.15
C MET A 149 4.57 16.47 -14.91
N GLN A 150 3.35 16.32 -14.42
CA GLN A 150 2.49 17.47 -14.06
C GLN A 150 3.13 18.38 -13.01
N SER A 151 3.86 17.83 -12.07
CA SER A 151 4.56 18.61 -11.05
C SER A 151 5.68 19.45 -11.66
N ILE A 152 6.41 18.89 -12.60
CA ILE A 152 7.48 19.55 -13.35
C ILE A 152 6.89 20.69 -14.20
N GLU A 153 5.86 20.41 -15.00
CA GLU A 153 5.19 21.38 -15.86
C GLU A 153 4.62 22.58 -15.07
N ARG A 154 4.01 22.29 -13.89
CA ARG A 154 3.48 23.33 -13.02
C ARG A 154 4.55 24.31 -12.51
N VAL A 155 5.75 23.81 -12.26
CA VAL A 155 6.86 24.69 -11.84
C VAL A 155 7.38 25.47 -13.02
N ALA A 156 7.53 24.83 -14.17
CA ALA A 156 7.98 25.50 -15.40
C ALA A 156 7.03 26.64 -15.81
N SER A 157 5.71 26.43 -15.68
CA SER A 157 4.70 27.43 -16.04
C SER A 157 4.63 28.65 -15.10
N LYS A 158 5.02 28.50 -13.83
CA LYS A 158 5.02 29.61 -12.86
C LYS A 158 6.18 30.58 -13.03
N ARG A 159 7.12 30.28 -13.89
CA ARG A 159 8.35 31.03 -14.10
C ARG A 159 8.38 31.80 -15.44
N LYS A 160 7.33 31.67 -16.22
CA LYS A 160 7.03 32.54 -17.34
C LYS A 160 6.21 33.74 -16.87
#